data_b50e9afec3b176d3e2d60084abb67c79
#
_entry.id   b50e9afec3b176d3e2d60084abb67c79
#
_cell.length_a   1.000
_cell.length_b   1.000
_cell.length_c   1.000
_cell.angle_alpha   90.00
_cell.angle_beta   90.00
_cell.angle_gamma   90.00
#
_symmetry.space_group_name_H-M   'P 1'
#
loop_
_entity.id
_entity.type
_entity.pdbx_description
1 polymer ?
#
loop_
_entity_poly.entity_id
_entity_poly.type
_entity_poly.pdbx_seq_one_letter_code
_entity_poly.pdbx_strand_id
1 'polypeptide(L)'
;SYKGLLFVKENSDSGFVSAGNTAALMILSRLILGMINGVNRPAICSKIPSHKSFSLMMDLGANVYVSAENLLQFALMGYAYFSIIDPKRNPKIGLINIGTENNKGLEFLQDAHDLISNSFLKDNFIGFIEPTKITHDLCDIILYDGYKGNIILKTAEGLSDVITTNLKDVFRR
;
A
#
# COMPACT_ATOMS: atom_id res chain seq x y z
N SER A 1 22.35 -1.22 6.66
CA SER A 1 21.52 -0.81 5.48
C SER A 1 22.36 -0.21 4.36
N TYR A 2 23.27 0.75 4.62
CA TYR A 2 24.05 1.44 3.57
C TYR A 2 24.82 0.46 2.66
N LYS A 3 25.67 -0.40 3.22
CA LYS A 3 26.46 -1.37 2.45
C LYS A 3 25.61 -2.37 1.66
N GLY A 4 24.48 -2.83 2.24
CA GLY A 4 23.56 -3.73 1.54
C GLY A 4 22.87 -3.06 0.34
N LEU A 5 22.52 -1.78 0.44
CA LEU A 5 21.95 -1.02 -0.68
C LEU A 5 22.98 -0.73 -1.78
N LEU A 6 24.24 -0.47 -1.43
CA LEU A 6 25.32 -0.37 -2.42
C LEU A 6 25.51 -1.69 -3.16
N PHE A 7 25.48 -2.82 -2.46
CA PHE A 7 25.58 -4.13 -3.10
C PHE A 7 24.44 -4.36 -4.11
N VAL A 8 23.18 -4.02 -3.74
CA VAL A 8 22.04 -4.12 -4.65
C VAL A 8 22.21 -3.21 -5.88
N LYS A 9 22.74 -2.00 -5.68
CA LYS A 9 22.99 -1.07 -6.79
C LYS A 9 24.00 -1.63 -7.81
N GLU A 10 25.01 -2.36 -7.32
CA GLU A 10 26.06 -2.97 -8.15
C GLU A 10 25.64 -4.33 -8.74
N ASN A 11 24.60 -4.96 -8.17
CA ASN A 11 24.15 -6.30 -8.56
C ASN A 11 22.63 -6.28 -8.81
N SER A 12 22.24 -6.08 -10.06
CA SER A 12 20.83 -5.91 -10.48
C SER A 12 19.89 -7.08 -10.14
N ASP A 13 20.44 -8.28 -9.96
CA ASP A 13 19.67 -9.50 -9.66
C ASP A 13 19.54 -9.76 -8.17
N SER A 14 19.93 -8.80 -7.33
CA SER A 14 19.92 -8.94 -5.89
C SER A 14 18.84 -8.07 -5.23
N GLY A 15 18.39 -8.51 -4.04
CA GLY A 15 17.51 -7.77 -3.16
C GLY A 15 18.13 -7.57 -1.78
N PHE A 16 17.61 -6.62 -1.02
CA PHE A 16 18.07 -6.33 0.33
C PHE A 16 16.92 -6.44 1.33
N VAL A 17 17.11 -7.27 2.36
CA VAL A 17 16.20 -7.41 3.50
C VAL A 17 16.86 -6.80 4.74
N SER A 18 16.11 -5.98 5.46
CA SER A 18 16.61 -5.28 6.66
C SER A 18 15.59 -5.33 7.80
N ALA A 19 16.06 -5.68 8.98
CA ALA A 19 15.31 -5.54 10.24
C ALA A 19 15.54 -4.18 10.93
N GLY A 20 16.20 -3.24 10.24
CA GLY A 20 16.53 -1.93 10.78
C GLY A 20 15.37 -0.93 10.71
N ASN A 21 15.66 0.35 11.00
CA ASN A 21 14.68 1.42 10.95
C ASN A 21 14.16 1.65 9.52
N THR A 22 12.85 1.57 9.33
CA THR A 22 12.19 1.64 8.02
C THR A 22 12.39 3.00 7.34
N ALA A 23 12.31 4.10 8.10
CA ALA A 23 12.51 5.44 7.53
C ALA A 23 13.96 5.64 7.05
N ALA A 24 14.94 5.16 7.83
CA ALA A 24 16.34 5.19 7.41
C ALA A 24 16.58 4.35 6.16
N LEU A 25 15.98 3.15 6.07
CA LEU A 25 16.08 2.30 4.90
C LEU A 25 15.51 3.00 3.66
N MET A 26 14.34 3.60 3.79
CA MET A 26 13.66 4.30 2.69
C MET A 26 14.48 5.49 2.18
N ILE A 27 15.01 6.34 3.09
CA ILE A 27 15.84 7.49 2.73
C ILE A 27 17.11 7.03 2.02
N LEU A 28 17.81 6.02 2.57
CA LEU A 28 19.02 5.48 1.98
C LEU A 28 18.76 4.82 0.63
N SER A 29 17.64 4.10 0.47
CA SER A 29 17.25 3.50 -0.81
C SER A 29 17.06 4.57 -1.88
N ARG A 30 16.36 5.66 -1.56
CA ARG A 30 16.18 6.78 -2.48
C ARG A 30 17.49 7.44 -2.88
N LEU A 31 18.41 7.63 -1.92
CA LEU A 31 19.72 8.26 -2.17
C LEU A 31 20.66 7.37 -2.98
N ILE A 32 20.66 6.06 -2.72
CA ILE A 32 21.63 5.13 -3.30
C ILE A 32 21.10 4.53 -4.62
N LEU A 33 19.89 4.02 -4.62
CA LEU A 33 19.27 3.36 -5.78
C LEU A 33 18.62 4.37 -6.74
N GLY A 34 18.18 5.52 -6.22
CA GLY A 34 17.42 6.50 -6.98
C GLY A 34 15.93 6.15 -7.04
N MET A 35 15.24 6.75 -7.99
CA MET A 35 13.81 6.55 -8.24
C MET A 35 13.61 6.02 -9.67
N ILE A 36 12.57 5.24 -9.87
CA ILE A 36 12.11 4.81 -11.21
C ILE A 36 11.56 6.05 -11.94
N ASN A 37 11.83 6.16 -13.24
CA ASN A 37 11.32 7.25 -14.07
C ASN A 37 9.79 7.34 -13.98
N GLY A 38 9.29 8.55 -13.74
CA GLY A 38 7.86 8.80 -13.56
C GLY A 38 7.33 8.53 -12.15
N VAL A 39 8.16 8.07 -11.20
CA VAL A 39 7.81 7.87 -9.80
C VAL A 39 8.49 8.92 -8.93
N ASN A 40 7.73 9.76 -8.24
CA ASN A 40 8.25 10.85 -7.43
C ASN A 40 8.61 10.43 -5.99
N ARG A 41 7.89 9.43 -5.46
CA ARG A 41 8.04 8.96 -4.09
C ARG A 41 7.97 7.44 -4.00
N PRO A 42 8.81 6.79 -3.18
CA PRO A 42 8.63 5.39 -2.83
C PRO A 42 7.41 5.23 -1.94
N ALA A 43 6.80 4.05 -1.94
CA ALA A 43 5.73 3.69 -1.02
C ALA A 43 6.06 2.39 -0.29
N ILE A 44 5.57 2.25 0.95
CA ILE A 44 5.62 0.98 1.67
C ILE A 44 4.36 0.20 1.31
N CYS A 45 4.57 -1.01 0.80
CA CYS A 45 3.50 -1.92 0.43
C CYS A 45 3.57 -3.20 1.25
N SER A 46 2.43 -3.69 1.71
CA SER A 46 2.32 -4.99 2.38
C SER A 46 1.05 -5.72 1.97
N LYS A 47 1.08 -7.05 2.12
CA LYS A 47 -0.10 -7.90 2.01
C LYS A 47 -0.91 -7.81 3.30
N ILE A 48 -2.16 -7.43 3.18
CA ILE A 48 -3.13 -7.45 4.28
C ILE A 48 -4.07 -8.63 4.05
N PRO A 49 -4.28 -9.51 5.05
CA PRO A 49 -5.18 -10.64 4.91
C PRO A 49 -6.62 -10.19 4.67
N SER A 50 -7.30 -10.89 3.78
CA SER A 50 -8.73 -10.74 3.52
C SER A 50 -9.46 -12.05 3.74
N HIS A 51 -10.79 -12.08 3.64
CA HIS A 51 -11.59 -13.28 3.95
C HIS A 51 -11.19 -14.50 3.10
N LYS A 52 -10.82 -14.32 1.84
CA LYS A 52 -10.50 -15.42 0.92
C LYS A 52 -9.05 -15.44 0.46
N SER A 53 -8.34 -14.30 0.57
CA SER A 53 -7.01 -14.13 -0.02
C SER A 53 -6.21 -13.06 0.72
N PHE A 54 -5.67 -12.10 0.00
CA PHE A 54 -5.00 -10.91 0.51
C PHE A 54 -5.26 -9.73 -0.43
N SER A 55 -5.12 -8.53 0.10
CA SER A 55 -5.01 -7.30 -0.69
C SER A 55 -3.63 -6.67 -0.47
N LEU A 56 -3.07 -6.02 -1.48
CA LEU A 56 -1.90 -5.14 -1.33
C LEU A 56 -2.37 -3.80 -0.81
N MET A 57 -1.85 -3.35 0.31
CA MET A 57 -2.14 -2.03 0.85
C MET A 57 -0.94 -1.11 0.71
N MET A 58 -1.15 0.11 0.23
CA MET A 58 -0.12 1.09 -0.11
C MET A 58 -0.71 2.51 0.03
N ASP A 59 -0.11 3.47 0.70
CA ASP A 59 1.17 3.51 1.38
C ASP A 59 1.00 3.23 2.89
N LEU A 60 1.93 2.52 3.50
CA LEU A 60 1.87 2.11 4.91
C LEU A 60 2.87 2.87 5.81
N GLY A 61 3.16 4.12 5.47
CA GLY A 61 3.94 5.00 6.35
C GLY A 61 5.19 5.62 5.74
N ALA A 62 5.41 5.48 4.42
CA ALA A 62 6.53 6.15 3.75
C ALA A 62 6.30 7.65 3.59
N ASN A 63 5.06 8.07 3.32
CA ASN A 63 4.73 9.44 2.98
C ASN A 63 3.57 9.94 3.84
N VAL A 64 3.85 10.89 4.73
CA VAL A 64 2.81 11.52 5.58
C VAL A 64 1.81 12.31 4.72
N TYR A 65 2.33 13.05 3.75
CA TYR A 65 1.53 13.82 2.79
C TYR A 65 1.80 13.33 1.36
N VAL A 66 0.75 13.14 0.61
CA VAL A 66 0.78 12.75 -0.81
C VAL A 66 -0.10 13.67 -1.63
N SER A 67 0.26 13.85 -2.90
CA SER A 67 -0.60 14.49 -3.90
C SER A 67 -1.46 13.44 -4.63
N ALA A 68 -2.41 13.91 -5.40
CA ALA A 68 -3.21 13.08 -6.30
C ALA A 68 -2.33 12.27 -7.27
N GLU A 69 -1.29 12.91 -7.83
CA GLU A 69 -0.34 12.24 -8.73
C GLU A 69 0.46 11.14 -8.01
N ASN A 70 0.80 11.33 -6.73
CA ASN A 70 1.46 10.27 -5.97
C ASN A 70 0.55 9.04 -5.81
N LEU A 71 -0.75 9.24 -5.56
CA LEU A 71 -1.71 8.14 -5.47
C LEU A 71 -1.89 7.41 -6.80
N LEU A 72 -1.90 8.13 -7.93
CA LEU A 72 -1.85 7.51 -9.25
C LEU A 72 -0.56 6.69 -9.45
N GLN A 73 0.60 7.23 -9.06
CA GLN A 73 1.86 6.49 -9.14
C GLN A 73 1.85 5.25 -8.24
N PHE A 74 1.25 5.33 -7.06
CA PHE A 74 1.08 4.16 -6.18
C PHE A 74 0.15 3.12 -6.82
N ALA A 75 -0.93 3.55 -7.48
CA ALA A 75 -1.79 2.64 -8.24
C ALA A 75 -1.01 1.88 -9.33
N LEU A 76 -0.17 2.59 -10.09
CA LEU A 76 0.67 2.01 -11.13
C LEU A 76 1.69 1.02 -10.57
N MET A 77 2.38 1.38 -9.49
CA MET A 77 3.33 0.49 -8.80
C MET A 77 2.63 -0.74 -8.22
N GLY A 78 1.48 -0.55 -7.57
CA GLY A 78 0.67 -1.64 -7.02
C GLY A 78 0.21 -2.60 -8.11
N TYR A 79 -0.28 -2.08 -9.22
CA TYR A 79 -0.70 -2.87 -10.37
C TYR A 79 0.45 -3.71 -10.95
N ALA A 80 1.61 -3.09 -11.20
CA ALA A 80 2.79 -3.77 -11.69
C ALA A 80 3.26 -4.88 -10.73
N TYR A 81 3.30 -4.59 -9.42
CA TYR A 81 3.71 -5.56 -8.41
C TYR A 81 2.71 -6.71 -8.28
N PHE A 82 1.41 -6.41 -8.28
CA PHE A 82 0.37 -7.44 -8.22
C PHE A 82 0.41 -8.38 -9.43
N SER A 83 0.65 -7.84 -10.62
CA SER A 83 0.77 -8.64 -11.85
C SER A 83 1.93 -9.63 -11.84
N ILE A 84 2.97 -9.36 -11.02
CA ILE A 84 4.07 -10.31 -10.80
C ILE A 84 3.66 -11.40 -9.79
N ILE A 85 2.93 -11.02 -8.71
CA ILE A 85 2.54 -11.95 -7.65
C ILE A 85 1.46 -12.92 -8.12
N ASP A 86 0.48 -12.42 -8.87
CA ASP A 86 -0.65 -13.20 -9.39
C ASP A 86 -0.95 -12.83 -10.85
N PRO A 87 -0.14 -13.34 -11.79
CA PRO A 87 -0.25 -12.97 -13.20
C PRO A 87 -1.53 -13.44 -13.89
N LYS A 88 -2.33 -14.29 -13.23
CA LYS A 88 -3.59 -14.80 -13.78
C LYS A 88 -4.80 -13.94 -13.41
N ARG A 89 -4.66 -13.07 -12.43
CA ARG A 89 -5.73 -12.21 -11.92
C ARG A 89 -5.55 -10.76 -12.38
N ASN A 90 -6.58 -10.19 -12.96
CA ASN A 90 -6.63 -8.76 -13.28
C ASN A 90 -7.02 -7.99 -12.00
N PRO A 91 -6.10 -7.24 -11.35
CA PRO A 91 -6.36 -6.68 -10.02
C PRO A 91 -7.36 -5.53 -10.07
N LYS A 92 -8.24 -5.49 -9.08
CA LYS A 92 -9.11 -4.37 -8.78
C LYS A 92 -8.41 -3.40 -7.82
N ILE A 93 -8.53 -2.11 -8.08
CA ILE A 93 -7.88 -1.03 -7.34
C ILE A 93 -8.95 -0.20 -6.64
N GLY A 94 -8.81 -0.01 -5.33
CA GLY A 94 -9.69 0.84 -4.53
C GLY A 94 -8.90 1.96 -3.83
N LEU A 95 -9.51 3.14 -3.73
CA LEU A 95 -8.98 4.28 -3.01
C LEU A 95 -9.78 4.47 -1.72
N ILE A 96 -9.13 4.40 -0.56
CA ILE A 96 -9.82 4.57 0.72
C ILE A 96 -10.31 6.00 0.90
N ASN A 97 -11.58 6.13 1.27
CA ASN A 97 -12.22 7.39 1.61
C ASN A 97 -13.21 7.19 2.78
N ILE A 98 -13.75 8.28 3.31
CA ILE A 98 -14.76 8.27 4.40
C ILE A 98 -16.14 7.79 3.95
N GLY A 99 -16.37 7.64 2.66
CA GLY A 99 -17.58 7.16 2.01
C GLY A 99 -17.30 6.87 0.55
N THR A 100 -18.25 6.23 -0.12
CA THR A 100 -18.10 5.80 -1.52
C THR A 100 -18.54 6.86 -2.53
N GLU A 101 -19.17 7.95 -2.09
CA GLU A 101 -19.65 9.02 -2.95
C GLU A 101 -18.50 9.93 -3.42
N ASN A 102 -18.51 10.32 -4.69
CA ASN A 102 -17.42 11.09 -5.31
C ASN A 102 -17.23 12.49 -4.73
N ASN A 103 -18.23 13.04 -4.05
CA ASN A 103 -18.18 14.36 -3.45
C ASN A 103 -17.74 14.34 -1.96
N LYS A 104 -17.45 13.17 -1.40
CA LYS A 104 -16.97 13.04 -0.03
C LYS A 104 -15.45 12.99 0.05
N GLY A 105 -14.92 13.36 1.21
CA GLY A 105 -13.50 13.30 1.52
C GLY A 105 -12.73 14.56 1.14
N LEU A 106 -11.42 14.43 1.17
CA LEU A 106 -10.50 15.53 0.90
C LEU A 106 -10.34 15.74 -0.61
N GLU A 107 -10.14 16.99 -1.03
CA GLU A 107 -10.00 17.39 -2.44
C GLU A 107 -8.93 16.55 -3.18
N PHE A 108 -7.75 16.38 -2.59
CA PHE A 108 -6.69 15.57 -3.23
C PHE A 108 -7.08 14.10 -3.49
N LEU A 109 -8.05 13.54 -2.73
CA LEU A 109 -8.57 12.20 -2.98
C LEU A 109 -9.54 12.20 -4.16
N GLN A 110 -10.33 13.27 -4.32
CA GLN A 110 -11.20 13.46 -5.48
C GLN A 110 -10.37 13.63 -6.76
N ASP A 111 -9.32 14.47 -6.69
CA ASP A 111 -8.37 14.63 -7.79
C ASP A 111 -7.68 13.30 -8.15
N ALA A 112 -7.27 12.51 -7.14
CA ALA A 112 -6.68 11.20 -7.37
C ALA A 112 -7.67 10.22 -8.01
N HIS A 113 -8.93 10.23 -7.57
CA HIS A 113 -9.99 9.44 -8.19
C HIS A 113 -10.12 9.77 -9.68
N ASP A 114 -10.16 11.05 -10.01
CA ASP A 114 -10.29 11.49 -11.40
C ASP A 114 -9.06 11.14 -12.23
N LEU A 115 -7.85 11.32 -11.69
CA LEU A 115 -6.61 10.92 -12.37
C LEU A 115 -6.57 9.42 -12.65
N ILE A 116 -6.93 8.57 -11.69
CA ILE A 116 -6.91 7.11 -11.86
C ILE A 116 -8.01 6.69 -12.85
N SER A 117 -9.22 7.25 -12.74
CA SER A 117 -10.35 6.97 -13.63
C SER A 117 -10.08 7.34 -15.09
N ASN A 118 -9.21 8.33 -15.33
CA ASN A 118 -8.83 8.77 -16.68
C ASN A 118 -7.48 8.16 -17.15
N SER A 119 -6.87 7.28 -16.35
CA SER A 119 -5.62 6.58 -16.69
C SER A 119 -5.89 5.26 -17.44
N PHE A 120 -4.80 4.55 -17.80
CA PHE A 120 -4.93 3.20 -18.36
C PHE A 120 -5.48 2.18 -17.34
N LEU A 121 -5.51 2.52 -16.03
CA LEU A 121 -6.05 1.67 -14.97
C LEU A 121 -7.58 1.82 -14.78
N LYS A 122 -8.27 2.59 -15.63
CA LYS A 122 -9.71 2.87 -15.52
C LYS A 122 -10.57 1.61 -15.36
N ASP A 123 -10.25 0.54 -16.09
CA ASP A 123 -11.01 -0.72 -16.08
C ASP A 123 -10.70 -1.57 -14.83
N ASN A 124 -9.64 -1.25 -14.12
CA ASN A 124 -9.22 -1.87 -12.87
C ASN A 124 -9.69 -1.08 -11.64
N PHE A 125 -9.96 0.21 -11.80
CA PHE A 125 -10.30 1.08 -10.69
C PHE A 125 -11.79 0.99 -10.33
N ILE A 126 -12.07 0.62 -9.08
CA ILE A 126 -13.44 0.47 -8.56
C ILE A 126 -13.95 1.71 -7.81
N GLY A 127 -13.14 2.79 -7.77
CA GLY A 127 -13.48 4.03 -7.07
C GLY A 127 -13.15 4.00 -5.59
N PHE A 128 -13.93 4.73 -4.80
CA PHE A 128 -13.74 4.83 -3.35
C PHE A 128 -14.25 3.59 -2.63
N ILE A 129 -13.52 3.20 -1.58
CA ILE A 129 -13.90 2.15 -0.64
C ILE A 129 -13.82 2.68 0.81
N GLU A 130 -14.69 2.19 1.66
CA GLU A 130 -14.64 2.49 3.09
C GLU A 130 -13.63 1.61 3.83
N PRO A 131 -12.98 2.10 4.92
CA PRO A 131 -12.03 1.32 5.71
C PRO A 131 -12.58 -0.01 6.23
N THR A 132 -13.89 -0.10 6.50
CA THR A 132 -14.57 -1.33 6.93
C THR A 132 -14.51 -2.45 5.88
N LYS A 133 -14.22 -2.12 4.63
CA LYS A 133 -14.22 -3.04 3.49
C LYS A 133 -12.83 -3.57 3.11
N ILE A 134 -11.78 -3.15 3.80
CA ILE A 134 -10.39 -3.54 3.51
C ILE A 134 -10.22 -5.07 3.45
N THR A 135 -10.89 -5.82 4.34
CA THR A 135 -10.77 -7.27 4.44
C THR A 135 -11.84 -8.05 3.67
N HIS A 136 -12.70 -7.39 2.88
CA HIS A 136 -13.89 -8.00 2.25
C HIS A 136 -13.67 -8.48 0.81
N ASP A 137 -12.44 -8.60 0.34
CA ASP A 137 -12.11 -9.05 -1.03
C ASP A 137 -12.75 -8.19 -2.15
N LEU A 138 -13.04 -6.92 -1.87
CA LEU A 138 -13.62 -5.99 -2.87
C LEU A 138 -12.59 -5.55 -3.91
N CYS A 139 -11.35 -5.35 -3.47
CA CYS A 139 -10.24 -4.97 -4.33
C CYS A 139 -8.94 -5.66 -3.88
N ASP A 140 -8.03 -5.75 -4.83
CA ASP A 140 -6.75 -6.43 -4.69
C ASP A 140 -5.64 -5.45 -4.29
N ILE A 141 -5.81 -4.18 -4.63
CA ILE A 141 -4.89 -3.09 -4.34
C ILE A 141 -5.66 -1.97 -3.67
N ILE A 142 -5.21 -1.58 -2.48
CA ILE A 142 -5.84 -0.57 -1.64
C ILE A 142 -4.87 0.59 -1.48
N LEU A 143 -5.31 1.77 -1.91
CA LEU A 143 -4.49 2.98 -1.93
C LEU A 143 -4.88 3.93 -0.81
N TYR A 144 -3.87 4.54 -0.21
CA TYR A 144 -4.01 5.56 0.80
C TYR A 144 -2.76 6.43 0.97
N ASP A 145 -2.85 7.54 1.74
CA ASP A 145 -1.66 8.25 2.23
C ASP A 145 -0.98 7.46 3.37
N GLY A 146 0.34 7.60 3.49
CA GLY A 146 1.11 6.78 4.43
C GLY A 146 0.79 7.06 5.90
N TYR A 147 0.32 8.27 6.25
CA TYR A 147 -0.06 8.58 7.63
C TYR A 147 -1.26 7.74 8.07
N LYS A 148 -2.34 7.76 7.28
CA LYS A 148 -3.55 7.01 7.59
C LYS A 148 -3.35 5.51 7.35
N GLY A 149 -2.59 5.12 6.31
CA GLY A 149 -2.22 3.74 6.07
C GLY A 149 -1.48 3.11 7.25
N ASN A 150 -0.55 3.84 7.86
CA ASN A 150 0.13 3.39 9.08
C ASN A 150 -0.82 3.30 10.29
N ILE A 151 -1.76 4.23 10.45
CA ILE A 151 -2.78 4.15 11.51
C ILE A 151 -3.62 2.88 11.34
N ILE A 152 -4.12 2.60 10.14
CA ILE A 152 -4.92 1.41 9.85
C ILE A 152 -4.12 0.14 10.19
N LEU A 153 -2.87 0.05 9.74
CA LEU A 153 -1.99 -1.08 10.01
C LEU A 153 -1.79 -1.28 11.52
N LYS A 154 -1.42 -0.24 12.24
CA LYS A 154 -1.16 -0.32 13.70
C LYS A 154 -2.42 -0.62 14.52
N THR A 155 -3.57 -0.14 14.07
CA THR A 155 -4.85 -0.50 14.68
C THR A 155 -5.17 -1.98 14.46
N ALA A 156 -4.98 -2.49 13.24
CA ALA A 156 -5.19 -3.90 12.92
C ALA A 156 -4.24 -4.81 13.71
N GLU A 157 -2.95 -4.45 13.82
CA GLU A 157 -1.97 -5.16 14.65
C GLU A 157 -2.41 -5.21 16.12
N GLY A 158 -2.81 -4.08 16.69
CA GLY A 158 -3.27 -4.01 18.08
C GLY A 158 -4.54 -4.84 18.34
N LEU A 159 -5.52 -4.79 17.45
CA LEU A 159 -6.74 -5.62 17.55
C LEU A 159 -6.42 -7.11 17.44
N SER A 160 -5.51 -7.49 16.54
CA SER A 160 -5.08 -8.88 16.37
C SER A 160 -4.39 -9.41 17.62
N ASP A 161 -3.60 -8.59 18.31
CA ASP A 161 -2.96 -8.96 19.58
C ASP A 161 -3.99 -9.20 20.69
N VAL A 162 -4.97 -8.30 20.85
CA VAL A 162 -6.07 -8.45 21.82
C VAL A 162 -6.86 -9.74 21.56
N ILE A 163 -7.25 -9.99 20.31
CA ILE A 163 -8.02 -11.19 19.93
C ILE A 163 -7.18 -12.45 20.22
N THR A 164 -5.92 -12.46 19.81
CA THR A 164 -5.02 -13.61 20.02
C THR A 164 -4.79 -13.91 21.49
N THR A 165 -4.62 -12.88 22.31
CA THR A 165 -4.45 -13.03 23.76
C THR A 165 -5.69 -13.61 24.40
N ASN A 166 -6.87 -13.08 24.09
CA ASN A 166 -8.13 -13.59 24.62
C ASN A 166 -8.40 -15.04 24.21
N LEU A 167 -8.12 -15.40 22.96
CA LEU A 167 -8.26 -16.78 22.49
C LEU A 167 -7.33 -17.74 23.24
N LYS A 168 -6.06 -17.35 23.44
CA LYS A 168 -5.09 -18.16 24.22
C LYS A 168 -5.58 -18.39 25.65
N ASP A 169 -6.19 -17.40 26.28
CA ASP A 169 -6.70 -17.51 27.65
C ASP A 169 -7.94 -18.43 27.73
N VAL A 170 -8.78 -18.46 26.72
CA VAL A 170 -9.92 -19.39 26.61
C VAL A 170 -9.44 -20.83 26.44
N PHE A 171 -8.44 -21.07 25.60
CA PHE A 171 -7.92 -22.42 25.33
C PHE A 171 -6.96 -22.96 26.41
N ARG A 172 -6.53 -22.13 27.36
CA ARG A 172 -5.70 -22.55 28.52
C ARG A 172 -6.54 -22.93 29.75
N ARG A 173 -7.84 -22.69 29.71
CA ARG A 173 -8.80 -23.12 30.73
C ARG A 173 -9.38 -24.48 30.40
#